data_0708043006900f720099c55b18e9398b
#
_entry.id   0708043006900f720099c55b18e9398b
#
_cell.length_a   1.000
_cell.length_b   1.000
_cell.length_c   1.000
_cell.angle_alpha   90.00
_cell.angle_beta   90.00
_cell.angle_gamma   90.00
#
_symmetry.space_group_name_H-M   'P 1'
#
loop_
_entity.id
_entity.type
_entity.pdbx_description
1 polymer ?
#
loop_
_entity_poly.entity_id
_entity_poly.type
_entity_poly.pdbx_seq_one_letter_code
_entity_poly.pdbx_strand_id
1 'polypeptide(L)'
;MTTHHPDEHYSKRLKLAGITPPKSQLLSSKHLPNQEVAYWGATPSLSHWCKKKGKRLQAPEPLCVKEVTSKAFSYLNSPRLEGSELLYSYEQAQAWIEKTPPPAVLKTLFGLSGRGHCLLDNGLDSKVDAFLCKTLARGEPVIAEPWMPRVLDFSTQWFIHPEREIEYMGSTVCHNDEAGCYKKTVIYPDDSIGSEYRHFLMQHKTEAVKILRIVQDKGFYGHVGIDSMLYINKGEVHLHPILEINARKTMGWVALQLQRKYCPHDILTMSYDSAAEQNNLLPNYVIAENGKITTFPKSLYCSRVLQK
;
A
#
# COMPACT_ATOMS: atom_id res chain seq x y z
N MET A 1 -11.21 -4.45 17.33
CA MET A 1 -12.54 -3.87 17.62
C MET A 1 -13.19 -3.48 16.31
N THR A 2 -14.50 -3.55 16.21
CA THR A 2 -15.25 -3.32 14.96
C THR A 2 -16.53 -2.55 15.24
N THR A 3 -17.05 -1.84 14.25
CA THR A 3 -18.37 -1.20 14.28
C THR A 3 -19.48 -2.12 13.75
N HIS A 4 -19.10 -3.33 13.29
CA HIS A 4 -20.00 -4.28 12.65
C HIS A 4 -19.64 -5.69 13.10
N HIS A 5 -20.62 -6.58 13.10
CA HIS A 5 -20.40 -8.02 13.26
C HIS A 5 -20.14 -8.66 11.89
N PRO A 6 -19.16 -9.58 11.78
CA PRO A 6 -18.99 -10.39 10.58
C PRO A 6 -20.17 -11.38 10.42
N ASP A 7 -20.30 -11.99 9.23
CA ASP A 7 -21.27 -13.06 9.00
C ASP A 7 -21.02 -14.25 9.94
N GLU A 8 -22.08 -14.99 10.24
CA GLU A 8 -22.06 -16.08 11.21
C GLU A 8 -21.10 -17.23 10.87
N HIS A 9 -20.81 -17.42 9.59
CA HIS A 9 -19.91 -18.48 9.12
C HIS A 9 -18.44 -18.03 9.05
N TYR A 10 -18.15 -16.75 9.24
CA TYR A 10 -16.79 -16.18 9.11
C TYR A 10 -15.79 -16.89 10.03
N SER A 11 -16.11 -17.02 11.31
CA SER A 11 -15.24 -17.69 12.28
C SER A 11 -15.02 -19.17 11.96
N LYS A 12 -16.04 -19.85 11.39
CA LYS A 12 -15.93 -21.25 10.96
C LYS A 12 -15.00 -21.39 9.76
N ARG A 13 -15.14 -20.49 8.75
CA ARG A 13 -14.24 -20.49 7.58
C ARG A 13 -12.78 -20.25 7.96
N LEU A 14 -12.51 -19.29 8.85
CA LEU A 14 -11.13 -19.04 9.33
C LEU A 14 -10.55 -20.27 10.02
N LYS A 15 -11.32 -20.94 10.90
CA LYS A 15 -10.88 -22.18 11.56
C LYS A 15 -10.57 -23.30 10.57
N LEU A 16 -11.40 -23.47 9.54
CA LEU A 16 -11.16 -24.47 8.48
C LEU A 16 -9.88 -24.15 7.67
N ALA A 17 -9.55 -22.89 7.53
CA ALA A 17 -8.29 -22.43 6.93
C ALA A 17 -7.09 -22.49 7.92
N GLY A 18 -7.27 -23.06 9.12
CA GLY A 18 -6.23 -23.12 10.16
C GLY A 18 -5.96 -21.78 10.86
N ILE A 19 -6.79 -20.77 10.63
CA ILE A 19 -6.62 -19.44 11.19
C ILE A 19 -7.48 -19.30 12.45
N THR A 20 -6.86 -18.94 13.58
CA THR A 20 -7.60 -18.62 14.81
C THR A 20 -8.34 -17.28 14.62
N PRO A 21 -9.69 -17.27 14.63
CA PRO A 21 -10.43 -16.04 14.45
C PRO A 21 -10.18 -15.08 15.62
N PRO A 22 -10.04 -13.77 15.36
CA PRO A 22 -9.93 -12.79 16.44
C PRO A 22 -11.25 -12.67 17.20
N LYS A 23 -11.17 -12.42 18.50
CA LYS A 23 -12.36 -12.04 19.28
C LYS A 23 -12.82 -10.65 18.81
N SER A 24 -14.02 -10.55 18.25
CA SER A 24 -14.62 -9.28 17.86
C SER A 24 -15.36 -8.65 19.06
N GLN A 25 -15.22 -7.33 19.19
CA GLN A 25 -15.95 -6.53 20.16
C GLN A 25 -16.31 -5.19 19.54
N LEU A 26 -17.55 -4.75 19.72
CA LEU A 26 -18.01 -3.48 19.17
C LEU A 26 -17.30 -2.30 19.84
N LEU A 27 -16.99 -1.27 19.06
CA LEU A 27 -16.36 -0.03 19.54
C LEU A 27 -17.23 0.75 20.52
N SER A 28 -18.55 0.59 20.42
CA SER A 28 -19.55 1.18 21.32
C SER A 28 -19.62 0.49 22.70
N SER A 29 -19.04 -0.70 22.86
CA SER A 29 -19.07 -1.45 24.13
C SER A 29 -18.56 -0.60 25.30
N LYS A 30 -19.30 -0.62 26.41
CA LYS A 30 -18.93 0.11 27.64
C LYS A 30 -17.63 -0.40 28.27
N HIS A 31 -17.39 -1.70 28.13
CA HIS A 31 -16.22 -2.38 28.70
C HIS A 31 -15.25 -2.79 27.57
N LEU A 32 -14.37 -1.90 27.19
CA LEU A 32 -13.27 -2.19 26.29
C LEU A 32 -12.05 -2.68 27.10
N PRO A 33 -11.34 -3.72 26.66
CA PRO A 33 -10.16 -4.20 27.37
C PRO A 33 -9.13 -3.08 27.55
N ASN A 34 -8.46 -3.08 28.72
CA ASN A 34 -7.40 -2.10 29.00
C ASN A 34 -6.08 -2.54 28.36
N GLN A 35 -6.08 -2.64 27.04
CA GLN A 35 -4.93 -3.04 26.24
C GLN A 35 -4.53 -1.88 25.34
N GLU A 36 -3.29 -1.91 24.91
CA GLU A 36 -2.79 -1.01 23.89
C GLU A 36 -3.55 -1.22 22.57
N VAL A 37 -3.85 -0.12 21.88
CA VAL A 37 -4.59 -0.16 20.61
C VAL A 37 -3.63 -0.47 19.47
N ALA A 38 -3.78 -1.67 18.89
CA ALA A 38 -3.15 -1.98 17.60
C ALA A 38 -3.93 -1.31 16.47
N TYR A 39 -3.23 -0.75 15.49
CA TYR A 39 -3.81 0.02 14.41
C TYR A 39 -3.22 -0.38 13.05
N TRP A 40 -3.94 -0.05 11.99
CA TRP A 40 -3.48 -0.22 10.61
C TRP A 40 -2.54 0.91 10.19
N GLY A 41 -2.97 2.13 10.41
CA GLY A 41 -2.22 3.37 10.20
C GLY A 41 -2.70 4.45 11.17
N ALA A 42 -1.80 5.32 11.63
CA ALA A 42 -2.14 6.41 12.53
C ALA A 42 -2.96 7.48 11.79
N THR A 43 -4.10 7.85 12.37
CA THR A 43 -5.00 8.87 11.81
C THR A 43 -5.48 9.82 12.92
N PRO A 44 -5.85 11.07 12.59
CA PRO A 44 -6.43 12.00 13.57
C PRO A 44 -7.66 11.42 14.27
N SER A 45 -8.52 10.73 13.51
CA SER A 45 -9.75 10.09 14.04
C SER A 45 -9.44 9.00 15.07
N LEU A 46 -8.40 8.17 14.82
CA LEU A 46 -7.96 7.15 15.76
C LEU A 46 -7.42 7.78 17.04
N SER A 47 -6.56 8.79 16.92
CA SER A 47 -5.98 9.51 18.06
C SER A 47 -7.08 10.16 18.91
N HIS A 48 -8.04 10.83 18.28
CA HIS A 48 -9.20 11.42 18.95
C HIS A 48 -10.03 10.35 19.68
N TRP A 49 -10.32 9.24 19.01
CA TRP A 49 -11.10 8.14 19.61
C TRP A 49 -10.39 7.53 20.83
N CYS A 50 -9.09 7.25 20.73
CA CYS A 50 -8.29 6.71 21.85
C CYS A 50 -8.32 7.68 23.04
N LYS A 51 -8.10 8.97 22.81
CA LYS A 51 -8.18 10.01 23.83
C LYS A 51 -9.55 10.05 24.51
N LYS A 52 -10.64 10.05 23.72
CA LYS A 52 -12.02 10.04 24.23
C LYS A 52 -12.33 8.80 25.08
N LYS A 53 -11.75 7.65 24.73
CA LYS A 53 -11.99 6.36 25.42
C LYS A 53 -10.95 6.04 26.51
N GLY A 54 -10.01 6.95 26.81
CA GLY A 54 -8.94 6.71 27.77
C GLY A 54 -8.02 5.54 27.37
N LYS A 55 -7.82 5.31 26.06
CA LYS A 55 -7.01 4.20 25.57
C LYS A 55 -5.59 4.65 25.23
N ARG A 56 -4.61 3.82 25.58
CA ARG A 56 -3.22 4.05 25.19
C ARG A 56 -3.04 3.75 23.73
N LEU A 57 -2.50 4.70 23.00
CA LEU A 57 -2.11 4.58 21.60
C LEU A 57 -0.63 4.96 21.48
N GLN A 58 0.21 4.02 21.10
CA GLN A 58 1.60 4.28 20.75
C GLN A 58 1.69 4.35 19.23
N ALA A 59 1.66 5.56 18.70
CA ALA A 59 1.62 5.82 17.26
C ALA A 59 2.32 7.13 16.93
N PRO A 60 2.93 7.25 15.73
CA PRO A 60 3.48 8.51 15.26
C PRO A 60 2.39 9.57 15.10
N GLU A 61 2.79 10.81 15.11
CA GLU A 61 1.87 11.94 14.90
C GLU A 61 1.22 11.87 13.52
N PRO A 62 -0.11 12.05 13.40
CA PRO A 62 -0.81 11.92 12.12
C PRO A 62 -0.33 12.88 11.02
N LEU A 63 0.17 14.06 11.38
CA LEU A 63 0.75 15.01 10.42
C LEU A 63 2.05 14.47 9.82
N CYS A 64 2.91 13.86 10.66
CA CYS A 64 4.11 13.18 10.18
C CYS A 64 3.75 12.04 9.20
N VAL A 65 2.76 11.20 9.56
CA VAL A 65 2.28 10.12 8.67
C VAL A 65 1.80 10.68 7.33
N LYS A 66 1.02 11.76 7.34
CA LYS A 66 0.53 12.42 6.13
C LYS A 66 1.70 12.93 5.27
N GLU A 67 2.69 13.59 5.87
CA GLU A 67 3.87 14.12 5.17
C GLU A 67 4.64 12.99 4.46
N VAL A 68 5.07 11.97 5.21
CA VAL A 68 5.94 10.91 4.69
C VAL A 68 5.24 9.94 3.72
N THR A 69 3.89 9.86 3.77
CA THR A 69 3.09 9.07 2.82
C THR A 69 2.81 9.83 1.52
N SER A 70 3.03 11.13 1.48
CA SER A 70 2.81 11.92 0.28
C SER A 70 3.77 11.48 -0.84
N LYS A 71 3.26 11.32 -2.06
CA LYS A 71 4.10 11.06 -3.24
C LYS A 71 5.11 12.19 -3.51
N ALA A 72 4.79 13.44 -3.12
CA ALA A 72 5.75 14.53 -3.18
C ALA A 72 6.95 14.30 -2.26
N PHE A 73 6.75 13.66 -1.09
CA PHE A 73 7.86 13.32 -0.20
C PHE A 73 8.80 12.31 -0.85
N SER A 74 8.28 11.24 -1.45
CA SER A 74 9.08 10.27 -2.21
C SER A 74 9.81 10.95 -3.36
N TYR A 75 9.10 11.79 -4.15
CA TYR A 75 9.65 12.52 -5.28
C TYR A 75 10.83 13.43 -4.89
N LEU A 76 10.75 14.12 -3.76
CA LEU A 76 11.76 15.07 -3.31
C LEU A 76 12.98 14.41 -2.65
N ASN A 77 12.81 13.21 -2.07
CA ASN A 77 13.81 12.59 -1.20
C ASN A 77 14.39 11.27 -1.74
N SER A 78 14.02 10.84 -2.96
CA SER A 78 14.52 9.60 -3.55
C SER A 78 14.81 9.74 -5.05
N PRO A 79 15.56 8.78 -5.65
CA PRO A 79 15.75 8.74 -7.09
C PRO A 79 14.40 8.70 -7.83
N ARG A 80 14.27 9.49 -8.88
CA ARG A 80 13.06 9.64 -9.69
C ARG A 80 13.33 9.30 -11.15
N LEU A 81 12.28 9.03 -11.89
CA LEU A 81 12.38 8.82 -13.34
C LEU A 81 12.83 10.11 -14.02
N GLU A 82 13.66 9.99 -15.03
CA GLU A 82 14.03 11.09 -15.90
C GLU A 82 12.78 11.70 -16.54
N GLY A 83 12.69 13.02 -16.58
CA GLY A 83 11.52 13.74 -17.08
C GLY A 83 10.35 13.87 -16.09
N SER A 84 10.47 13.33 -14.87
CA SER A 84 9.46 13.56 -13.82
C SER A 84 9.49 14.97 -13.30
N GLU A 85 8.32 15.59 -13.10
CA GLU A 85 8.18 16.94 -12.56
C GLU A 85 7.06 17.03 -11.51
N LEU A 86 7.20 17.99 -10.59
CA LEU A 86 6.17 18.38 -9.63
C LEU A 86 5.56 19.69 -10.09
N LEU A 87 4.30 19.65 -10.50
CA LEU A 87 3.61 20.74 -11.20
C LEU A 87 2.63 21.44 -10.25
N TYR A 88 2.77 22.74 -10.11
CA TYR A 88 2.00 23.57 -9.18
C TYR A 88 0.92 24.41 -9.85
N SER A 89 0.95 24.54 -11.19
CA SER A 89 -0.06 25.29 -11.93
C SER A 89 -0.48 24.55 -13.20
N TYR A 90 -1.59 25.02 -13.77
CA TYR A 90 -2.12 24.47 -15.03
C TYR A 90 -1.16 24.75 -16.19
N GLU A 91 -0.57 25.93 -16.24
CA GLU A 91 0.41 26.33 -17.27
C GLU A 91 1.67 25.44 -17.23
N GLN A 92 2.15 25.11 -16.02
CA GLN A 92 3.26 24.17 -15.85
C GLN A 92 2.88 22.77 -16.37
N ALA A 93 1.66 22.31 -16.06
CA ALA A 93 1.17 21.02 -16.51
C ALA A 93 1.05 20.96 -18.04
N GLN A 94 0.49 21.99 -18.66
CA GLN A 94 0.38 22.10 -20.11
C GLN A 94 1.77 22.09 -20.76
N ALA A 95 2.71 22.91 -20.30
CA ALA A 95 4.05 22.96 -20.82
C ALA A 95 4.82 21.63 -20.67
N TRP A 96 4.57 20.90 -19.58
CA TRP A 96 5.16 19.57 -19.39
C TRP A 96 4.56 18.54 -20.36
N ILE A 97 3.23 18.52 -20.53
CA ILE A 97 2.52 17.61 -21.45
C ILE A 97 2.97 17.83 -22.90
N GLU A 98 3.16 19.08 -23.32
CA GLU A 98 3.61 19.43 -24.67
C GLU A 98 5.04 18.92 -24.98
N LYS A 99 5.89 18.80 -23.96
CA LYS A 99 7.28 18.31 -24.10
C LYS A 99 7.45 16.83 -23.92
N THR A 100 6.48 16.18 -23.27
CA THR A 100 6.60 14.78 -22.88
C THR A 100 5.80 13.89 -23.83
N PRO A 101 6.48 13.00 -24.60
CA PRO A 101 5.77 12.08 -25.47
C PRO A 101 4.96 11.06 -24.65
N PRO A 102 3.75 10.70 -25.09
CA PRO A 102 2.99 9.63 -24.46
C PRO A 102 3.66 8.26 -24.64
N PRO A 103 3.40 7.26 -23.77
CA PRO A 103 2.50 7.36 -22.63
C PRO A 103 3.14 8.04 -21.40
N ALA A 104 2.33 8.78 -20.66
CA ALA A 104 2.73 9.45 -19.43
C ALA A 104 1.63 9.36 -18.37
N VAL A 105 1.90 9.79 -17.14
CA VAL A 105 0.93 9.74 -16.03
C VAL A 105 1.00 10.98 -15.16
N LEU A 106 -0.17 11.48 -14.79
CA LEU A 106 -0.35 12.49 -13.75
C LEU A 106 -0.85 11.83 -12.47
N LYS A 107 -0.26 12.16 -11.33
CA LYS A 107 -0.61 11.56 -10.04
C LYS A 107 -0.93 12.64 -9.01
N THR A 108 -2.00 12.43 -8.23
CA THR A 108 -2.24 13.20 -7.01
C THR A 108 -1.25 12.79 -5.93
N LEU A 109 -1.03 13.66 -4.94
CA LEU A 109 -0.12 13.38 -3.81
C LEU A 109 -0.53 12.16 -2.99
N PHE A 110 -1.83 11.90 -2.91
CA PHE A 110 -2.40 10.79 -2.16
C PHE A 110 -3.31 9.98 -3.08
N GLY A 111 -3.09 8.68 -3.12
CA GLY A 111 -3.89 7.73 -3.88
C GLY A 111 -4.01 6.41 -3.15
N LEU A 112 -4.91 5.54 -3.59
CA LEU A 112 -5.13 4.22 -3.01
C LEU A 112 -5.41 3.21 -4.12
N SER A 113 -4.59 2.15 -4.21
CA SER A 113 -4.82 1.01 -5.12
C SER A 113 -5.07 1.42 -6.58
N GLY A 114 -4.18 2.22 -7.16
CA GLY A 114 -4.30 2.69 -8.54
C GLY A 114 -5.31 3.83 -8.75
N ARG A 115 -5.92 4.36 -7.69
CA ARG A 115 -6.78 5.55 -7.77
C ARG A 115 -5.96 6.82 -7.52
N GLY A 116 -6.32 7.91 -8.19
CA GLY A 116 -5.62 9.19 -8.05
C GLY A 116 -4.47 9.36 -9.04
N HIS A 117 -4.53 8.64 -10.18
CA HIS A 117 -3.70 8.93 -11.33
C HIS A 117 -4.54 9.05 -12.60
N CYS A 118 -4.00 9.74 -13.58
CA CYS A 118 -4.59 9.94 -14.91
C CYS A 118 -3.52 9.63 -15.97
N LEU A 119 -3.76 8.57 -16.76
CA LEU A 119 -2.86 8.23 -17.87
C LEU A 119 -3.08 9.23 -19.00
N LEU A 120 -1.98 9.63 -19.63
CA LEU A 120 -1.93 10.47 -20.81
C LEU A 120 -1.54 9.60 -22.01
N ASP A 121 -2.55 9.22 -22.78
CA ASP A 121 -2.35 8.44 -24.01
C ASP A 121 -2.30 9.35 -25.26
N ASN A 122 -3.00 10.50 -25.21
CA ASN A 122 -3.19 11.41 -26.36
C ASN A 122 -2.92 12.90 -25.99
N GLY A 123 -2.11 13.16 -24.97
CA GLY A 123 -1.84 14.53 -24.53
C GLY A 123 -2.97 15.13 -23.69
N LEU A 124 -3.22 16.43 -23.83
CA LEU A 124 -4.22 17.17 -23.05
C LEU A 124 -5.63 16.95 -23.62
N ASP A 125 -6.34 15.95 -23.16
CA ASP A 125 -7.74 15.71 -23.45
C ASP A 125 -8.67 16.20 -22.33
N SER A 126 -9.99 16.08 -22.52
CA SER A 126 -10.99 16.53 -21.53
C SER A 126 -10.91 15.81 -20.17
N LYS A 127 -10.44 14.56 -20.15
CA LYS A 127 -10.23 13.76 -18.91
C LYS A 127 -9.01 14.28 -18.14
N VAL A 128 -7.94 14.56 -18.85
CA VAL A 128 -6.70 15.13 -18.30
C VAL A 128 -6.95 16.54 -17.79
N ASP A 129 -7.65 17.37 -18.56
CA ASP A 129 -8.05 18.70 -18.17
C ASP A 129 -8.87 18.72 -16.87
N ALA A 130 -9.93 17.89 -16.81
CA ALA A 130 -10.76 17.76 -15.61
C ALA A 130 -9.95 17.27 -14.38
N PHE A 131 -8.98 16.37 -14.57
CA PHE A 131 -8.10 15.89 -13.51
C PHE A 131 -7.20 17.01 -12.97
N LEU A 132 -6.58 17.80 -13.86
CA LEU A 132 -5.71 18.92 -13.52
C LEU A 132 -6.50 20.01 -12.79
N CYS A 133 -7.59 20.49 -13.37
CA CYS A 133 -8.44 21.49 -12.77
C CYS A 133 -8.90 21.10 -11.36
N LYS A 134 -9.38 19.87 -11.20
CA LYS A 134 -9.85 19.35 -9.91
C LYS A 134 -8.74 19.26 -8.85
N THR A 135 -7.53 18.88 -9.25
CA THR A 135 -6.41 18.67 -8.31
C THR A 135 -5.79 20.01 -7.91
N LEU A 136 -5.47 20.83 -8.90
CA LEU A 136 -4.82 22.13 -8.68
C LEU A 136 -5.73 23.13 -7.95
N ALA A 137 -7.06 23.09 -8.18
CA ALA A 137 -8.02 23.91 -7.44
C ALA A 137 -8.03 23.66 -5.91
N ARG A 138 -7.45 22.54 -5.45
CA ARG A 138 -7.28 22.24 -4.02
C ARG A 138 -5.97 22.79 -3.45
N GLY A 139 -5.17 23.45 -4.26
CA GLY A 139 -3.82 23.89 -3.89
C GLY A 139 -2.81 22.73 -3.77
N GLU A 140 -3.13 21.57 -4.33
CA GLU A 140 -2.25 20.39 -4.31
C GLU A 140 -1.50 20.29 -5.65
N PRO A 141 -0.17 20.13 -5.64
CA PRO A 141 0.58 19.91 -6.86
C PRO A 141 0.28 18.53 -7.44
N VAL A 142 0.58 18.37 -8.72
CA VAL A 142 0.47 17.13 -9.48
C VAL A 142 1.87 16.61 -9.77
N ILE A 143 2.12 15.32 -9.57
CA ILE A 143 3.34 14.66 -10.03
C ILE A 143 3.08 14.16 -11.46
N ALA A 144 3.95 14.57 -12.36
CA ALA A 144 3.95 14.14 -13.75
C ALA A 144 5.16 13.24 -14.02
N GLU A 145 4.95 12.08 -14.65
CA GLU A 145 6.00 11.12 -14.91
C GLU A 145 5.78 10.44 -16.27
N PRO A 146 6.87 10.02 -16.97
CA PRO A 146 6.75 9.07 -18.06
C PRO A 146 6.11 7.76 -17.59
N TRP A 147 5.24 7.15 -18.41
CA TRP A 147 4.67 5.83 -18.10
C TRP A 147 5.58 4.76 -18.68
N MET A 148 6.42 4.17 -17.82
CA MET A 148 7.45 3.23 -18.24
C MET A 148 6.87 1.82 -18.42
N PRO A 149 7.35 1.05 -19.44
CA PRO A 149 7.01 -0.37 -19.60
C PRO A 149 7.48 -1.18 -18.38
N ARG A 150 6.55 -1.69 -17.59
CA ARG A 150 6.83 -2.41 -16.34
C ARG A 150 7.25 -3.84 -16.61
N VAL A 151 8.29 -4.29 -15.92
CA VAL A 151 8.73 -5.69 -15.88
C VAL A 151 8.19 -6.38 -14.64
N LEU A 152 8.32 -5.70 -13.49
CA LEU A 152 7.95 -6.25 -12.20
C LEU A 152 7.60 -5.11 -11.24
N ASP A 153 6.46 -5.22 -10.56
CA ASP A 153 6.16 -4.42 -9.37
C ASP A 153 6.43 -5.26 -8.12
N PHE A 154 7.10 -4.67 -7.14
CA PHE A 154 7.35 -5.33 -5.87
C PHE A 154 7.31 -4.33 -4.72
N SER A 155 7.14 -4.84 -3.51
CA SER A 155 7.11 -4.04 -2.31
C SER A 155 7.98 -4.68 -1.23
N THR A 156 8.68 -3.87 -0.45
CA THR A 156 9.36 -4.33 0.75
C THR A 156 8.67 -3.82 2.00
N GLN A 157 8.70 -4.63 3.04
CA GLN A 157 8.06 -4.33 4.31
C GLN A 157 9.12 -4.09 5.38
N TRP A 158 8.94 -3.05 6.16
CA TRP A 158 9.88 -2.59 7.18
C TRP A 158 9.17 -2.23 8.47
N PHE A 159 9.93 -2.22 9.56
CA PHE A 159 9.51 -1.67 10.83
C PHE A 159 10.57 -0.70 11.36
N ILE A 160 10.18 0.53 11.62
CA ILE A 160 11.03 1.53 12.26
C ILE A 160 10.72 1.50 13.76
N HIS A 161 11.70 1.08 14.56
CA HIS A 161 11.56 1.06 16.01
C HIS A 161 11.68 2.48 16.60
N PRO A 162 10.98 2.78 17.70
CA PRO A 162 11.14 4.07 18.39
C PRO A 162 12.60 4.38 18.75
N GLU A 163 13.38 3.34 19.05
CA GLU A 163 14.81 3.38 19.39
C GLU A 163 15.74 3.56 18.18
N ARG A 164 15.16 3.87 17.00
CA ARG A 164 15.86 4.17 15.75
C ARG A 164 16.47 2.98 15.00
N GLU A 165 16.20 1.76 15.38
CA GLU A 165 16.48 0.58 14.56
C GLU A 165 15.50 0.49 13.39
N ILE A 166 15.98 0.10 12.20
CA ILE A 166 15.17 -0.16 11.01
C ILE A 166 15.27 -1.64 10.70
N GLU A 167 14.17 -2.36 10.93
CA GLU A 167 14.06 -3.78 10.70
C GLU A 167 13.47 -4.06 9.31
N TYR A 168 14.16 -4.90 8.53
CA TYR A 168 13.64 -5.43 7.28
C TYR A 168 12.76 -6.65 7.54
N MET A 169 11.51 -6.60 7.06
CA MET A 169 10.51 -7.63 7.33
C MET A 169 10.26 -8.57 6.14
N GLY A 170 10.72 -8.26 4.95
CA GLY A 170 10.57 -9.13 3.77
C GLY A 170 10.07 -8.40 2.53
N SER A 171 10.10 -9.12 1.40
CA SER A 171 9.67 -8.65 0.08
C SER A 171 8.40 -9.35 -0.40
N THR A 172 7.67 -8.69 -1.29
CA THR A 172 6.47 -9.20 -1.93
C THR A 172 6.46 -8.79 -3.40
N VAL A 173 6.07 -9.68 -4.29
CA VAL A 173 5.83 -9.35 -5.70
C VAL A 173 4.38 -8.95 -5.87
N CYS A 174 4.15 -7.82 -6.52
CA CYS A 174 2.83 -7.28 -6.78
C CYS A 174 2.47 -7.45 -8.26
N HIS A 175 1.32 -8.03 -8.53
CA HIS A 175 0.78 -8.10 -9.88
C HIS A 175 -0.35 -7.08 -10.00
N ASN A 176 -0.19 -6.16 -10.92
CA ASN A 176 -1.16 -5.14 -11.27
C ASN A 176 -1.69 -5.40 -12.68
N ASP A 177 -2.84 -4.82 -13.04
CA ASP A 177 -3.27 -4.77 -14.43
C ASP A 177 -2.54 -3.64 -15.21
N GLU A 178 -2.83 -3.53 -16.50
CA GLU A 178 -2.23 -2.53 -17.38
C GLU A 178 -2.47 -1.08 -16.92
N ALA A 179 -3.57 -0.84 -16.20
CA ALA A 179 -3.87 0.45 -15.61
C ALA A 179 -3.19 0.67 -14.25
N GLY A 180 -2.36 -0.29 -13.77
CA GLY A 180 -1.69 -0.22 -12.47
C GLY A 180 -2.59 -0.56 -11.28
N CYS A 181 -3.77 -1.15 -11.50
CA CYS A 181 -4.65 -1.57 -10.41
C CYS A 181 -4.24 -2.94 -9.87
N TYR A 182 -4.16 -3.05 -8.55
CA TYR A 182 -3.76 -4.26 -7.85
C TYR A 182 -4.65 -5.48 -8.16
N LYS A 183 -4.03 -6.63 -8.43
CA LYS A 183 -4.68 -7.94 -8.65
C LYS A 183 -4.29 -8.97 -7.59
N LYS A 184 -3.01 -9.19 -7.37
CA LYS A 184 -2.51 -10.19 -6.42
C LYS A 184 -1.12 -9.85 -5.89
N THR A 185 -0.80 -10.42 -4.74
CA THR A 185 0.54 -10.42 -4.13
C THR A 185 1.05 -11.85 -4.10
N VAL A 186 2.31 -12.04 -4.46
CA VAL A 186 3.04 -13.31 -4.36
C VAL A 186 4.20 -13.14 -3.39
N ILE A 187 4.40 -14.13 -2.54
CA ILE A 187 5.50 -14.18 -1.57
C ILE A 187 6.27 -15.47 -1.78
N TYR A 188 7.57 -15.32 -1.97
CA TYR A 188 8.50 -16.42 -2.07
C TYR A 188 9.14 -16.69 -0.70
N PRO A 189 9.32 -17.97 -0.31
CA PRO A 189 9.87 -18.31 1.01
C PRO A 189 11.33 -17.92 1.19
N ASP A 190 12.08 -17.77 0.11
CA ASP A 190 13.48 -17.32 0.08
C ASP A 190 13.64 -15.78 0.08
N ASP A 191 12.56 -15.05 0.33
CA ASP A 191 12.53 -13.58 0.30
C ASP A 191 13.03 -12.99 -1.05
N SER A 192 12.75 -13.67 -2.16
CA SER A 192 13.13 -13.22 -3.49
C SER A 192 12.00 -12.44 -4.18
N ILE A 193 12.38 -11.74 -5.26
CA ILE A 193 11.47 -11.15 -6.24
C ILE A 193 11.65 -11.80 -7.63
N GLY A 194 12.27 -12.98 -7.65
CA GLY A 194 12.79 -13.68 -8.81
C GLY A 194 14.32 -13.73 -8.75
N SER A 195 14.90 -14.90 -9.03
CA SER A 195 16.35 -15.13 -8.90
C SER A 195 17.19 -14.19 -9.75
N GLU A 196 16.69 -13.89 -10.95
CA GLU A 196 17.31 -12.98 -11.94
C GLU A 196 17.32 -11.51 -11.48
N TYR A 197 16.43 -11.13 -10.57
CA TYR A 197 16.28 -9.75 -10.07
C TYR A 197 16.86 -9.53 -8.67
N ARG A 198 17.60 -10.50 -8.12
CA ARG A 198 18.19 -10.42 -6.77
C ARG A 198 19.05 -9.17 -6.57
N HIS A 199 19.85 -8.79 -7.56
CA HIS A 199 20.70 -7.60 -7.48
C HIS A 199 19.88 -6.30 -7.38
N PHE A 200 18.74 -6.20 -8.06
CA PHE A 200 17.82 -5.06 -7.94
C PHE A 200 17.17 -4.98 -6.57
N LEU A 201 16.83 -6.12 -5.96
CA LEU A 201 16.32 -6.14 -4.59
C LEU A 201 17.38 -5.61 -3.61
N MET A 202 18.65 -5.95 -3.81
CA MET A 202 19.75 -5.43 -2.97
C MET A 202 19.94 -3.92 -3.15
N GLN A 203 19.90 -3.42 -4.39
CA GLN A 203 19.95 -1.98 -4.67
C GLN A 203 18.77 -1.25 -4.05
N HIS A 204 17.55 -1.80 -4.22
CA HIS A 204 16.35 -1.26 -3.59
C HIS A 204 16.49 -1.17 -2.07
N LYS A 205 16.95 -2.23 -1.39
CA LYS A 205 17.14 -2.23 0.07
C LYS A 205 18.10 -1.11 0.51
N THR A 206 19.15 -0.85 -0.26
CA THR A 206 20.08 0.25 0.01
C THR A 206 19.38 1.62 -0.06
N GLU A 207 18.61 1.88 -1.11
CA GLU A 207 17.86 3.13 -1.27
C GLU A 207 16.72 3.24 -0.25
N ALA A 208 16.06 2.11 0.06
CA ALA A 208 15.01 2.07 1.08
C ALA A 208 15.54 2.46 2.46
N VAL A 209 16.70 1.99 2.87
CA VAL A 209 17.29 2.38 4.16
C VAL A 209 17.59 3.88 4.21
N LYS A 210 18.08 4.47 3.11
CA LYS A 210 18.34 5.93 3.05
C LYS A 210 17.06 6.73 3.28
N ILE A 211 15.98 6.41 2.53
CA ILE A 211 14.72 7.13 2.67
C ILE A 211 14.05 6.87 4.02
N LEU A 212 14.15 5.66 4.57
CA LEU A 212 13.61 5.32 5.89
C LEU A 212 14.31 6.09 7.02
N ARG A 213 15.59 6.43 6.89
CA ARG A 213 16.28 7.34 7.82
C ARG A 213 15.66 8.73 7.79
N ILE A 214 15.37 9.27 6.61
CA ILE A 214 14.69 10.57 6.48
C ILE A 214 13.28 10.51 7.06
N VAL A 215 12.53 9.43 6.81
CA VAL A 215 11.20 9.19 7.39
C VAL A 215 11.27 9.15 8.93
N GLN A 216 12.28 8.50 9.49
CA GLN A 216 12.52 8.43 10.92
C GLN A 216 12.88 9.80 11.51
N ASP A 217 13.70 10.60 10.83
CA ASP A 217 14.08 11.95 11.27
C ASP A 217 12.91 12.92 11.25
N LYS A 218 11.83 12.62 10.48
CA LYS A 218 10.53 13.30 10.58
C LYS A 218 9.71 12.90 11.79
N GLY A 219 10.19 11.94 12.60
CA GLY A 219 9.51 11.45 13.80
C GLY A 219 8.58 10.26 13.56
N PHE A 220 8.63 9.62 12.38
CA PHE A 220 7.85 8.42 12.14
C PHE A 220 8.51 7.18 12.77
N TYR A 221 7.67 6.31 13.32
CA TYR A 221 8.01 4.95 13.75
C TYR A 221 6.82 4.01 13.48
N GLY A 222 7.09 2.71 13.34
CA GLY A 222 6.08 1.69 13.05
C GLY A 222 6.27 1.04 11.68
N HIS A 223 5.22 0.39 11.19
CA HIS A 223 5.25 -0.34 9.91
C HIS A 223 5.31 0.61 8.71
N VAL A 224 6.17 0.26 7.75
CA VAL A 224 6.31 0.95 6.46
C VAL A 224 6.38 -0.07 5.34
N GLY A 225 5.57 0.11 4.29
CA GLY A 225 5.75 -0.55 3.00
C GLY A 225 6.37 0.41 1.99
N ILE A 226 7.34 -0.07 1.22
CA ILE A 226 7.93 0.70 0.12
C ILE A 226 7.66 -0.03 -1.18
N ASP A 227 6.91 0.61 -2.06
CA ASP A 227 6.61 0.09 -3.38
C ASP A 227 7.70 0.52 -4.38
N SER A 228 8.03 -0.39 -5.29
CA SER A 228 9.11 -0.26 -6.29
C SER A 228 8.72 -0.92 -7.58
N MET A 229 9.39 -0.59 -8.67
CA MET A 229 9.21 -1.28 -9.94
C MET A 229 10.52 -1.50 -10.68
N LEU A 230 10.56 -2.59 -11.44
CA LEU A 230 11.50 -2.78 -12.54
C LEU A 230 10.81 -2.38 -13.84
N TYR A 231 11.52 -1.67 -14.71
CA TYR A 231 11.00 -1.17 -15.97
C TYR A 231 12.04 -1.28 -17.09
N ILE A 232 11.58 -1.28 -18.34
CA ILE A 232 12.46 -1.26 -19.49
C ILE A 232 12.69 0.18 -19.94
N ASN A 233 13.96 0.53 -20.11
CA ASN A 233 14.38 1.75 -20.77
C ASN A 233 15.50 1.44 -21.76
N LYS A 234 15.34 1.83 -23.02
CA LYS A 234 16.31 1.58 -24.11
C LYS A 234 16.74 0.10 -24.22
N GLY A 235 15.81 -0.83 -23.95
CA GLY A 235 16.05 -2.28 -24.05
C GLY A 235 16.68 -2.92 -22.80
N GLU A 236 17.02 -2.15 -21.79
CA GLU A 236 17.60 -2.63 -20.53
C GLU A 236 16.62 -2.55 -19.39
N VAL A 237 16.76 -3.45 -18.40
CA VAL A 237 15.96 -3.42 -17.17
C VAL A 237 16.59 -2.45 -16.17
N HIS A 238 15.78 -1.55 -15.67
CA HIS A 238 16.16 -0.55 -14.67
C HIS A 238 15.30 -0.66 -13.42
N LEU A 239 15.82 -0.18 -12.30
CA LEU A 239 15.10 -0.09 -11.02
C LEU A 239 14.60 1.34 -10.79
N HIS A 240 13.29 1.50 -10.51
CA HIS A 240 12.77 2.66 -9.80
C HIS A 240 12.59 2.29 -8.32
N PRO A 241 13.53 2.69 -7.44
CA PRO A 241 13.64 2.07 -6.13
C PRO A 241 12.54 2.50 -5.15
N ILE A 242 11.99 3.70 -5.28
CA ILE A 242 10.99 4.25 -4.35
C ILE A 242 9.84 4.85 -5.15
N LEU A 243 8.86 4.04 -5.46
CA LEU A 243 7.67 4.49 -6.18
C LEU A 243 6.66 5.15 -5.24
N GLU A 244 6.47 4.59 -4.04
CA GLU A 244 5.54 5.07 -3.01
C GLU A 244 5.97 4.58 -1.62
N ILE A 245 5.82 5.45 -0.61
CA ILE A 245 6.02 5.11 0.80
C ILE A 245 4.66 4.97 1.47
N ASN A 246 4.39 3.79 2.00
CA ASN A 246 3.17 3.46 2.72
C ASN A 246 3.47 3.42 4.23
N ALA A 247 3.42 4.55 4.93
CA ALA A 247 3.72 4.68 6.36
C ALA A 247 2.60 4.10 7.24
N ARG A 248 2.35 2.81 7.09
CA ARG A 248 1.28 2.02 7.72
C ARG A 248 1.52 0.53 7.47
N LYS A 249 0.72 -0.32 8.12
CA LYS A 249 0.59 -1.71 7.67
C LYS A 249 0.04 -1.76 6.24
N THR A 250 0.49 -2.73 5.48
CA THR A 250 0.06 -2.93 4.08
C THR A 250 -0.50 -4.33 3.88
N MET A 251 -1.11 -4.60 2.76
CA MET A 251 -1.53 -5.95 2.42
C MET A 251 -0.34 -6.89 2.20
N GLY A 252 0.81 -6.35 1.75
CA GLY A 252 2.08 -7.09 1.69
C GLY A 252 2.54 -7.57 3.08
N TRP A 253 2.44 -6.72 4.10
CA TRP A 253 2.71 -7.12 5.48
C TRP A 253 1.79 -8.26 5.94
N VAL A 254 0.48 -8.18 5.66
CA VAL A 254 -0.48 -9.26 5.99
C VAL A 254 -0.08 -10.56 5.32
N ALA A 255 0.22 -10.52 4.02
CA ALA A 255 0.60 -11.68 3.25
C ALA A 255 1.89 -12.32 3.78
N LEU A 256 2.92 -11.54 4.15
CA LEU A 256 4.14 -12.03 4.81
C LEU A 256 3.84 -12.72 6.15
N GLN A 257 2.96 -12.15 6.97
CA GLN A 257 2.57 -12.77 8.25
C GLN A 257 1.82 -14.09 8.04
N LEU A 258 0.95 -14.16 7.04
CA LEU A 258 0.25 -15.39 6.69
C LEU A 258 1.22 -16.46 6.19
N GLN A 259 2.11 -16.11 5.27
CA GLN A 259 3.10 -17.02 4.72
C GLN A 259 4.00 -17.60 5.84
N ARG A 260 4.59 -16.75 6.67
CA ARG A 260 5.48 -17.17 7.77
C ARG A 260 4.79 -18.09 8.78
N LYS A 261 3.52 -17.82 9.07
CA LYS A 261 2.79 -18.58 10.10
C LYS A 261 2.22 -19.88 9.59
N TYR A 262 1.73 -19.93 8.35
CA TYR A 262 0.93 -21.04 7.86
C TYR A 262 1.57 -21.85 6.73
N CYS A 263 2.53 -21.28 6.00
CA CYS A 263 3.24 -21.94 4.89
C CYS A 263 4.66 -21.40 4.69
N PRO A 264 5.55 -21.50 5.71
CA PRO A 264 6.85 -20.81 5.70
C PRO A 264 7.80 -21.27 4.59
N HIS A 265 7.56 -22.46 4.02
CA HIS A 265 8.40 -23.05 2.98
C HIS A 265 7.75 -23.06 1.59
N ASP A 266 6.56 -22.50 1.46
CA ASP A 266 5.79 -22.52 0.22
C ASP A 266 5.58 -21.11 -0.33
N ILE A 267 5.29 -21.02 -1.62
CA ILE A 267 4.86 -19.76 -2.24
C ILE A 267 3.43 -19.48 -1.81
N LEU A 268 3.19 -18.31 -1.23
CA LEU A 268 1.85 -17.80 -0.93
C LEU A 268 1.42 -16.83 -2.02
N THR A 269 0.23 -17.05 -2.56
CA THR A 269 -0.47 -16.06 -3.40
C THR A 269 -1.68 -15.53 -2.65
N MET A 270 -1.78 -14.21 -2.55
CA MET A 270 -2.93 -13.52 -1.97
C MET A 270 -3.57 -12.63 -3.04
N SER A 271 -4.86 -12.83 -3.32
CA SER A 271 -5.61 -12.09 -4.33
C SER A 271 -6.91 -11.50 -3.78
N TYR A 272 -7.41 -10.47 -4.44
CA TYR A 272 -8.68 -9.83 -4.13
C TYR A 272 -9.62 -10.03 -5.32
N ASP A 273 -10.53 -11.02 -5.21
CA ASP A 273 -11.39 -11.46 -6.31
C ASP A 273 -12.82 -11.77 -5.82
N SER A 274 -13.73 -11.93 -6.79
CA SER A 274 -15.13 -12.28 -6.56
C SER A 274 -15.42 -13.79 -6.56
N ALA A 275 -14.45 -14.65 -6.90
CA ALA A 275 -14.75 -15.95 -7.49
C ALA A 275 -14.54 -17.21 -6.63
N ALA A 276 -14.12 -17.19 -5.36
CA ALA A 276 -13.90 -18.43 -4.62
C ALA A 276 -14.45 -18.41 -3.19
N GLU A 277 -15.35 -19.32 -2.88
CA GLU A 277 -15.96 -19.39 -1.53
C GLU A 277 -15.06 -20.05 -0.47
N GLN A 278 -14.13 -20.92 -0.85
CA GLN A 278 -13.48 -21.84 0.09
C GLN A 278 -12.32 -21.24 0.90
N ASN A 279 -11.59 -20.23 0.38
CA ASN A 279 -10.40 -19.67 1.03
C ASN A 279 -10.53 -18.16 1.31
N ASN A 280 -11.74 -17.71 1.54
CA ASN A 280 -12.04 -16.31 1.82
C ASN A 280 -11.61 -15.91 3.23
N LEU A 281 -10.68 -14.97 3.34
CA LEU A 281 -10.15 -14.43 4.60
C LEU A 281 -10.95 -13.26 5.17
N LEU A 282 -11.94 -12.74 4.41
CA LEU A 282 -12.81 -11.66 4.85
C LEU A 282 -14.25 -12.16 5.02
N PRO A 283 -15.08 -11.49 5.83
CA PRO A 283 -16.50 -11.79 5.88
C PRO A 283 -17.19 -11.49 4.55
N ASN A 284 -18.19 -12.27 4.16
CA ASN A 284 -18.98 -12.02 2.96
C ASN A 284 -19.88 -10.78 3.14
N TYR A 285 -20.33 -10.56 4.36
CA TYR A 285 -21.07 -9.38 4.76
C TYR A 285 -20.81 -9.03 6.23
N VAL A 286 -21.13 -7.84 6.62
CA VAL A 286 -21.09 -7.37 8.01
C VAL A 286 -22.42 -6.73 8.38
N ILE A 287 -22.76 -6.84 9.66
CA ILE A 287 -24.01 -6.31 10.22
C ILE A 287 -23.65 -5.18 11.18
N ALA A 288 -24.16 -3.97 10.94
CA ALA A 288 -24.03 -2.84 11.83
C ALA A 288 -24.96 -2.99 13.06
N GLU A 289 -24.72 -2.23 14.13
CA GLU A 289 -25.55 -2.25 15.35
C GLU A 289 -27.03 -1.93 15.10
N ASN A 290 -27.33 -1.14 14.08
CA ASN A 290 -28.70 -0.82 13.67
C ASN A 290 -29.33 -1.89 12.72
N GLY A 291 -28.68 -3.03 12.57
CA GLY A 291 -29.15 -4.14 11.71
C GLY A 291 -28.83 -3.96 10.23
N LYS A 292 -28.22 -2.85 9.80
CA LYS A 292 -27.87 -2.64 8.39
C LYS A 292 -26.80 -3.64 7.95
N ILE A 293 -27.10 -4.38 6.87
CA ILE A 293 -26.17 -5.34 6.26
C ILE A 293 -25.39 -4.63 5.15
N THR A 294 -24.07 -4.83 5.14
CA THR A 294 -23.18 -4.40 4.05
C THR A 294 -22.50 -5.64 3.49
N THR A 295 -22.75 -5.94 2.22
CA THR A 295 -22.12 -7.06 1.49
C THR A 295 -20.88 -6.59 0.75
N PHE A 296 -19.91 -7.50 0.57
CA PHE A 296 -18.69 -7.25 -0.17
C PHE A 296 -18.69 -8.06 -1.47
N PRO A 297 -18.68 -7.41 -2.65
CA PRO A 297 -18.70 -8.10 -3.94
C PRO A 297 -17.39 -8.84 -4.25
N LYS A 298 -16.32 -8.46 -3.54
CA LYS A 298 -15.00 -9.08 -3.66
C LYS A 298 -14.49 -9.47 -2.29
N SER A 299 -13.67 -10.49 -2.25
CA SER A 299 -13.06 -10.96 -1.03
C SER A 299 -11.57 -11.27 -1.19
N LEU A 300 -10.89 -11.44 -0.06
CA LEU A 300 -9.47 -11.73 -0.01
C LEU A 300 -9.26 -13.24 0.07
N TYR A 301 -8.52 -13.78 -0.89
CA TYR A 301 -8.19 -15.20 -0.98
C TYR A 301 -6.70 -15.45 -0.83
N CYS A 302 -6.34 -16.58 -0.24
CA CYS A 302 -4.98 -17.07 -0.23
C CYS A 302 -4.92 -18.47 -0.84
N SER A 303 -3.92 -18.70 -1.66
CA SER A 303 -3.54 -20.02 -2.16
C SER A 303 -2.07 -20.29 -1.90
N ARG A 304 -1.74 -21.56 -1.71
CA ARG A 304 -0.39 -22.06 -1.48
C ARG A 304 0.05 -22.89 -2.68
N VAL A 305 1.27 -22.65 -3.17
CA VAL A 305 1.90 -23.48 -4.19
C VAL A 305 3.10 -24.16 -3.54
N LEU A 306 3.06 -25.49 -3.50
CA LEU A 306 4.17 -26.28 -2.98
C LEU A 306 5.37 -26.10 -3.90
N GLN A 307 6.53 -25.73 -3.34
CA GLN A 307 7.80 -25.89 -4.06
C GLN A 307 8.08 -27.40 -4.16
N LYS A 308 8.20 -27.89 -5.40
CA LYS A 308 8.59 -29.28 -5.67
C LYS A 308 10.09 -29.48 -5.45
#